data_301e2dabe35e89faedfc68d8de4c2037
#
_entry.id   301e2dabe35e89faedfc68d8de4c2037
#
_cell.length_a   1.000
_cell.length_b   1.000
_cell.length_c   1.000
_cell.angle_alpha   90.00
_cell.angle_beta   90.00
_cell.angle_gamma   90.00
#
_symmetry.space_group_name_H-M   'P 1'
#
loop_
_entity.id
_entity.type
_entity.pdbx_description
1 polymer ?
#
loop_
_entity_poly.entity_id
_entity_poly.type
_entity_poly.pdbx_seq_one_letter_code
_entity_poly.pdbx_strand_id
1 'polypeptide(L)'
;MLIDLELPDGLHPETRNLVADFAKALADKLYAAEKKYGYSDGWRFPDWEQECRAHFLAHIGKGDPRDVAAYCAFMWKHGWSTAA
;
A
#
# COMPACT_ATOMS: atom_id res chain seq x y z
N MET A 1 9.65 -0.75 -17.53
CA MET A 1 8.24 -0.98 -17.90
C MET A 1 7.36 0.04 -17.21
N LEU A 2 6.52 0.69 -17.99
CA LEU A 2 5.56 1.66 -17.45
C LEU A 2 4.26 0.94 -17.12
N ILE A 3 3.72 1.25 -15.95
CA ILE A 3 2.39 0.79 -15.58
C ILE A 3 1.44 1.97 -15.73
N ASP A 4 0.43 1.81 -16.58
CA ASP A 4 -0.59 2.83 -16.75
C ASP A 4 -1.67 2.65 -15.70
N LEU A 5 -2.00 3.74 -15.01
CA LEU A 5 -3.11 3.76 -14.08
C LEU A 5 -4.33 4.30 -14.81
N GLU A 6 -5.42 3.55 -14.77
CA GLU A 6 -6.69 4.03 -15.30
C GLU A 6 -7.33 4.93 -14.25
N LEU A 7 -7.40 6.21 -14.55
CA LEU A 7 -8.00 7.20 -13.67
C LEU A 7 -9.26 7.76 -14.33
N PRO A 8 -10.27 8.14 -13.53
CA PRO A 8 -11.48 8.76 -14.10
C PRO A 8 -11.14 9.99 -14.92
N ASP A 9 -11.77 10.13 -16.09
CA ASP A 9 -11.50 11.24 -17.01
C ASP A 9 -11.76 12.60 -16.37
N GLY A 10 -12.75 12.70 -15.50
CA GLY A 10 -13.12 13.94 -14.83
C GLY A 10 -12.30 14.26 -13.60
N LEU A 11 -11.31 13.42 -13.23
CA LEU A 11 -10.50 13.69 -12.06
C LEU A 11 -9.66 14.95 -12.28
N HIS A 12 -9.68 15.85 -11.29
CA HIS A 12 -8.94 17.10 -11.38
C HIS A 12 -7.44 16.85 -11.60
N PRO A 13 -6.76 17.62 -12.46
CA PRO A 13 -5.33 17.40 -12.73
C PRO A 13 -4.44 17.39 -11.49
N GLU A 14 -4.71 18.26 -10.51
CA GLU A 14 -3.94 18.26 -9.26
C GLU A 14 -4.13 16.96 -8.49
N THR A 15 -5.34 16.41 -8.48
CA THR A 15 -5.62 15.14 -7.84
C THR A 15 -4.95 13.99 -8.58
N ARG A 16 -4.91 14.04 -9.92
CA ARG A 16 -4.18 13.06 -10.73
C ARG A 16 -2.70 13.03 -10.35
N ASN A 17 -2.11 14.22 -10.22
CA ASN A 17 -0.70 14.33 -9.86
C ASN A 17 -0.44 13.74 -8.47
N LEU A 18 -1.32 14.03 -7.51
CA LEU A 18 -1.21 13.48 -6.17
C LEU A 18 -1.23 11.94 -6.19
N VAL A 19 -2.18 11.36 -6.91
CA VAL A 19 -2.30 9.90 -7.00
C VAL A 19 -1.06 9.30 -7.66
N ALA A 20 -0.60 9.89 -8.76
CA ALA A 20 0.58 9.39 -9.48
C ALA A 20 1.83 9.46 -8.61
N ASP A 21 2.03 10.59 -7.92
CA ASP A 21 3.19 10.79 -7.07
C ASP A 21 3.18 9.81 -5.90
N PHE A 22 2.02 9.62 -5.27
CA PHE A 22 1.95 8.69 -4.15
C PHE A 22 2.08 7.24 -4.61
N ALA A 23 1.53 6.88 -5.75
CA ALA A 23 1.69 5.54 -6.32
C ALA A 23 3.16 5.21 -6.53
N LYS A 24 3.94 6.18 -7.05
CA LYS A 24 5.38 5.99 -7.21
C LYS A 24 6.08 5.84 -5.88
N ALA A 25 5.77 6.70 -4.91
CA ALA A 25 6.38 6.65 -3.58
C ALA A 25 6.09 5.31 -2.89
N LEU A 26 4.87 4.81 -3.01
CA LEU A 26 4.49 3.51 -2.46
C LEU A 26 5.24 2.37 -3.16
N ALA A 27 5.34 2.42 -4.49
CA ALA A 27 6.07 1.41 -5.24
C ALA A 27 7.54 1.37 -4.86
N ASP A 28 8.18 2.54 -4.70
CA ASP A 28 9.57 2.63 -4.27
C ASP A 28 9.76 2.03 -2.88
N LYS A 29 8.81 2.28 -1.97
CA LYS A 29 8.89 1.74 -0.61
C LYS A 29 8.77 0.23 -0.61
N LEU A 30 7.83 -0.32 -1.37
CA LEU A 30 7.65 -1.77 -1.49
C LEU A 30 8.86 -2.43 -2.15
N TYR A 31 9.42 -1.78 -3.18
CA TYR A 31 10.62 -2.29 -3.84
C TYR A 31 11.81 -2.34 -2.87
N ALA A 32 12.01 -1.30 -2.08
CA ALA A 32 13.07 -1.27 -1.07
C ALA A 32 12.91 -2.42 -0.06
N ALA A 33 11.69 -2.72 0.36
CA ALA A 33 11.42 -3.82 1.26
C ALA A 33 11.72 -5.18 0.60
N GLU A 34 11.35 -5.34 -0.67
CA GLU A 34 11.65 -6.57 -1.41
C GLU A 34 13.16 -6.78 -1.56
N LYS A 35 13.92 -5.71 -1.76
CA LYS A 35 15.39 -5.81 -1.85
C LYS A 35 16.00 -6.17 -0.51
N LYS A 36 15.44 -5.66 0.60
CA LYS A 36 15.98 -5.89 1.94
C LYS A 36 15.66 -7.28 2.46
N TYR A 37 14.44 -7.75 2.24
CA TYR A 37 13.94 -9.00 2.84
C TYR A 37 13.74 -10.12 1.83
N GLY A 38 13.88 -9.84 0.54
CA GLY A 38 13.48 -10.74 -0.53
C GLY A 38 11.98 -10.65 -0.82
N TYR A 39 11.59 -10.98 -2.04
CA TYR A 39 10.18 -11.01 -2.39
C TYR A 39 9.48 -12.18 -1.69
N SER A 40 8.31 -11.92 -1.14
CA SER A 40 7.42 -12.95 -0.60
C SER A 40 5.99 -12.64 -1.04
N ASP A 41 5.24 -13.67 -1.39
CA ASP A 41 3.84 -13.53 -1.75
C ASP A 41 2.90 -13.79 -0.57
N GLY A 42 3.43 -13.82 0.65
CA GLY A 42 2.63 -14.09 1.86
C GLY A 42 1.45 -13.13 2.04
N TRP A 43 1.57 -11.89 1.54
CA TRP A 43 0.49 -10.93 1.62
C TRP A 43 -0.76 -11.36 0.85
N ARG A 44 -0.65 -12.32 -0.08
CA ARG A 44 -1.76 -12.81 -0.89
C ARG A 44 -2.69 -13.77 -0.15
N PHE A 45 -2.24 -14.31 0.98
CA PHE A 45 -2.97 -15.36 1.69
C PHE A 45 -3.84 -14.75 2.81
N PRO A 46 -5.06 -15.31 3.04
CA PRO A 46 -5.99 -14.68 3.99
C PRO A 46 -5.73 -15.01 5.46
N ASP A 47 -4.79 -15.88 5.77
CA ASP A 47 -4.59 -16.39 7.13
C ASP A 47 -3.76 -15.46 8.02
N TRP A 48 -3.39 -14.28 7.53
CA TRP A 48 -2.56 -13.34 8.31
C TRP A 48 -3.28 -12.02 8.62
N GLU A 49 -4.61 -12.00 8.57
CA GLU A 49 -5.38 -10.77 8.79
C GLU A 49 -5.05 -10.10 10.13
N GLN A 50 -4.96 -10.89 11.21
CA GLN A 50 -4.68 -10.32 12.53
C GLN A 50 -3.29 -9.72 12.61
N GLU A 51 -2.29 -10.39 12.04
CA GLU A 51 -0.92 -9.89 12.01
C GLU A 51 -0.81 -8.64 11.15
N CYS A 52 -1.48 -8.62 10.01
CA CYS A 52 -1.52 -7.44 9.13
C CYS A 52 -2.08 -6.24 9.88
N ARG A 53 -3.20 -6.43 10.60
CA ARG A 53 -3.83 -5.35 11.37
C ARG A 53 -2.92 -4.87 12.49
N ALA A 54 -2.23 -5.77 13.18
CA ALA A 54 -1.30 -5.40 14.25
C ALA A 54 -0.15 -4.57 13.70
N HIS A 55 0.43 -4.97 12.56
CA HIS A 55 1.49 -4.21 11.91
C HIS A 55 0.99 -2.85 11.41
N PHE A 56 -0.21 -2.81 10.84
CA PHE A 56 -0.83 -1.56 10.42
C PHE A 56 -0.90 -0.57 11.58
N LEU A 57 -1.42 -1.00 12.73
CA LEU A 57 -1.54 -0.14 13.91
C LEU A 57 -0.17 0.31 14.43
N ALA A 58 0.81 -0.60 14.44
CA ALA A 58 2.16 -0.27 14.88
C ALA A 58 2.80 0.79 13.97
N HIS A 59 2.61 0.68 12.66
CA HIS A 59 3.20 1.62 11.69
C HIS A 59 2.56 3.00 11.74
N ILE A 60 1.30 3.12 12.15
CA ILE A 60 0.69 4.44 12.38
C ILE A 60 1.56 5.21 13.39
N GLY A 61 1.97 4.57 14.47
CA GLY A 61 2.80 5.22 15.48
C GLY A 61 4.22 5.55 15.03
N LYS A 62 4.72 4.86 14.00
CA LYS A 62 6.07 5.11 13.47
C LYS A 62 6.14 6.31 12.53
N GLY A 63 5.02 6.73 11.96
CA GLY A 63 4.90 8.02 11.29
C GLY A 63 5.21 8.06 9.80
N ASP A 64 5.51 6.95 9.12
CA ASP A 64 5.72 6.98 7.67
C ASP A 64 4.41 6.59 6.97
N PRO A 65 3.76 7.54 6.26
CA PRO A 65 2.49 7.26 5.61
C PRO A 65 2.59 6.21 4.50
N ARG A 66 3.78 6.00 3.92
CA ARG A 66 3.95 4.98 2.89
C ARG A 66 3.85 3.56 3.47
N ASP A 67 4.38 3.36 4.67
CA ASP A 67 4.26 2.07 5.35
C ASP A 67 2.80 1.78 5.71
N VAL A 68 2.10 2.78 6.25
CA VAL A 68 0.68 2.65 6.56
C VAL A 68 -0.12 2.33 5.30
N ALA A 69 0.19 3.03 4.21
CA ALA A 69 -0.49 2.81 2.92
C ALA A 69 -0.24 1.41 2.38
N ALA A 70 0.96 0.85 2.58
CA ALA A 70 1.27 -0.51 2.14
C ALA A 70 0.32 -1.52 2.81
N TYR A 71 0.12 -1.39 4.13
CA TYR A 71 -0.83 -2.26 4.83
C TYR A 71 -2.27 -1.99 4.39
N CYS A 72 -2.62 -0.74 4.12
CA CYS A 72 -3.92 -0.42 3.54
C CYS A 72 -4.14 -1.12 2.21
N ALA A 73 -3.11 -1.18 1.36
CA ALA A 73 -3.20 -1.86 0.08
C ALA A 73 -3.47 -3.36 0.25
N PHE A 74 -2.77 -4.02 1.19
CA PHE A 74 -2.99 -5.43 1.49
C PHE A 74 -4.40 -5.67 2.02
N MET A 75 -4.84 -4.85 2.96
CA MET A 75 -6.18 -4.95 3.53
C MET A 75 -7.25 -4.74 2.46
N TRP A 76 -7.08 -3.70 1.64
CA TRP A 76 -8.02 -3.42 0.57
C TRP A 76 -8.13 -4.59 -0.40
N LYS A 77 -7.00 -5.19 -0.77
CA LYS A 77 -6.96 -6.31 -1.71
C LYS A 77 -7.75 -7.51 -1.17
N HIS A 78 -7.68 -7.76 0.14
CA HIS A 78 -8.40 -8.85 0.78
C HIS A 78 -9.84 -8.50 1.17
N GLY A 79 -10.23 -7.24 1.08
CA GLY A 79 -11.54 -6.80 1.55
C GLY A 79 -11.63 -6.70 3.07
N TRP A 80 -10.50 -6.57 3.76
CA TRP A 80 -10.48 -6.40 5.21
C TRP A 80 -10.67 -4.94 5.58
N SER A 81 -11.45 -4.69 6.63
CA SER A 81 -11.63 -3.34 7.16
C SER A 81 -10.43 -2.94 8.01
N THR A 82 -10.11 -1.63 8.01
CA THR A 82 -9.14 -1.07 8.95
C THR A 82 -9.73 -0.88 10.34
N ALA A 83 -11.05 -0.95 10.46
CA ALA A 83 -11.74 -0.85 11.76
C ALA A 83 -11.50 -2.11 12.59
N ALA A 84 -11.40 -1.91 13.90
CA ALA A 84 -11.23 -3.01 14.84
C ALA A 84 -12.49 -3.89 14.92
#